data_fa962f397e227d6e0b4e14dbd4d582ac
#
_entry.id   fa962f397e227d6e0b4e14dbd4d582ac
#
_cell.length_a   1.000
_cell.length_b   1.000
_cell.length_c   1.000
_cell.angle_alpha   90.00
_cell.angle_beta   90.00
_cell.angle_gamma   90.00
#
_symmetry.space_group_name_H-M   'P 1'
#
loop_
_entity.id
_entity.type
_entity.pdbx_description
1 polymer ?
#
loop_
_entity_poly.entity_id
_entity_poly.type
_entity_poly.pdbx_seq_one_letter_code
_entity_poly.pdbx_strand_id
1 'polypeptide(L)'
;MKFRIFLSLGFWSILHLVTAQSSAALQVVTKRIDKTFSYREGYSLNIEGERAEVRVETWSKPEIKVQIIFTAKHSKKEQAEKDLEKMRYITNKEKNKIYLRNYLDVPEGSTELQSLMAATYVITIPEECPTYIKNNYGLIDAKDLMSSLKLNTRFSRIGLENIIGDIDINTSFGDLFADNLDGNIKIVSRRSDITLKHMRGRYDIDAQYGILNFFATEQLRDFNLRADKSNVFIHTLQPGAFSYNLSVQNGRVDYPNELKFKLLDMKDTGIKKITFKPNKEYYPNVTISITFGDLFIGK
;
A
#
# COMPACT_ATOMS: atom_id res chain seq x y z
N MET A 1 -44.33 -68.93 -40.37
CA MET A 1 -43.51 -68.00 -41.11
C MET A 1 -43.15 -66.86 -40.12
N LYS A 2 -41.98 -66.90 -39.53
CA LYS A 2 -41.51 -65.87 -38.50
C LYS A 2 -40.46 -65.01 -39.16
N PHE A 3 -40.80 -63.76 -39.39
CA PHE A 3 -39.86 -62.73 -39.83
C PHE A 3 -39.09 -62.18 -38.62
N ARG A 4 -37.75 -62.30 -38.62
CA ARG A 4 -36.85 -61.64 -37.67
C ARG A 4 -36.32 -60.39 -38.33
N ILE A 5 -36.63 -59.25 -37.72
CA ILE A 5 -36.06 -57.95 -38.06
C ILE A 5 -34.77 -57.76 -37.23
N PHE A 6 -33.61 -57.63 -37.89
CA PHE A 6 -32.33 -57.22 -37.27
C PHE A 6 -32.28 -55.72 -37.25
N LEU A 7 -32.23 -55.15 -36.06
CA LEU A 7 -32.00 -53.74 -35.84
C LEU A 7 -30.45 -53.53 -35.63
N SER A 8 -29.77 -52.95 -36.64
CA SER A 8 -28.36 -52.57 -36.53
C SER A 8 -28.27 -51.19 -35.87
N LEU A 9 -27.80 -51.13 -34.61
CA LEU A 9 -27.44 -49.90 -33.93
C LEU A 9 -26.08 -49.43 -34.49
N GLY A 10 -26.14 -48.36 -35.28
CA GLY A 10 -24.94 -47.61 -35.70
C GLY A 10 -24.42 -46.76 -34.55
N PHE A 11 -23.25 -47.12 -34.01
CA PHE A 11 -22.53 -46.37 -32.99
C PHE A 11 -21.79 -45.21 -33.68
N TRP A 12 -22.37 -44.00 -33.59
CA TRP A 12 -21.73 -42.80 -34.11
C TRP A 12 -20.78 -42.25 -33.01
N SER A 13 -19.50 -42.60 -33.09
CA SER A 13 -18.46 -42.02 -32.23
C SER A 13 -18.18 -40.57 -32.66
N ILE A 14 -18.69 -39.61 -31.90
CA ILE A 14 -18.37 -38.20 -32.04
C ILE A 14 -16.94 -38.02 -31.48
N LEU A 15 -15.98 -37.86 -32.37
CA LEU A 15 -14.60 -37.51 -32.04
C LEU A 15 -14.58 -36.03 -31.63
N HIS A 16 -14.62 -35.74 -30.34
CA HIS A 16 -14.36 -34.38 -29.85
C HIS A 16 -12.88 -34.07 -30.05
N LEU A 17 -12.58 -33.28 -31.07
CA LEU A 17 -11.28 -32.59 -31.15
C LEU A 17 -11.19 -31.59 -29.99
N VAL A 18 -10.52 -31.99 -28.92
CA VAL A 18 -10.06 -31.06 -27.89
C VAL A 18 -8.92 -30.26 -28.51
N THR A 19 -9.21 -29.07 -29.03
CA THR A 19 -8.19 -28.10 -29.36
C THR A 19 -7.58 -27.63 -28.05
N ALA A 20 -6.42 -28.20 -27.68
CA ALA A 20 -5.59 -27.67 -26.65
C ALA A 20 -5.19 -26.26 -27.08
N GLN A 21 -5.79 -25.23 -26.47
CA GLN A 21 -5.28 -23.87 -26.58
C GLN A 21 -3.91 -23.86 -25.93
N SER A 22 -2.86 -23.99 -26.71
CA SER A 22 -1.50 -23.74 -26.26
C SER A 22 -1.45 -22.28 -25.87
N SER A 23 -1.48 -21.97 -24.56
CA SER A 23 -1.16 -20.66 -24.07
C SER A 23 0.29 -20.38 -24.51
N ALA A 24 0.46 -19.48 -25.48
CA ALA A 24 1.79 -19.11 -25.96
C ALA A 24 2.60 -18.64 -24.76
N ALA A 25 3.70 -19.33 -24.46
CA ALA A 25 4.57 -18.98 -23.35
C ALA A 25 5.07 -17.54 -23.54
N LEU A 26 4.88 -16.69 -22.52
CA LEU A 26 5.34 -15.31 -22.56
C LEU A 26 6.86 -15.27 -22.53
N GLN A 27 7.45 -14.62 -23.53
CA GLN A 27 8.86 -14.30 -23.56
C GLN A 27 9.11 -13.08 -22.69
N VAL A 28 10.14 -13.15 -21.84
CA VAL A 28 10.52 -12.09 -20.89
C VAL A 28 11.85 -11.49 -21.33
N VAL A 29 11.86 -10.19 -21.58
CA VAL A 29 13.07 -9.44 -21.88
C VAL A 29 13.32 -8.43 -20.79
N THR A 30 14.57 -8.31 -20.33
CA THR A 30 14.97 -7.43 -19.24
C THR A 30 16.13 -6.53 -19.61
N LYS A 31 16.16 -5.33 -19.04
CA LYS A 31 17.30 -4.41 -19.07
C LYS A 31 17.64 -3.98 -17.67
N ARG A 32 18.88 -4.18 -17.25
CA ARG A 32 19.38 -3.85 -15.92
C ARG A 32 20.28 -2.62 -15.95
N ILE A 33 20.10 -1.75 -14.98
CA ILE A 33 20.88 -0.55 -14.75
C ILE A 33 21.35 -0.56 -13.30
N ASP A 34 22.65 -0.49 -13.05
CA ASP A 34 23.25 -0.39 -11.72
C ASP A 34 23.89 0.98 -11.57
N LYS A 35 23.62 1.66 -10.45
CA LYS A 35 24.18 2.97 -10.09
C LYS A 35 24.54 3.00 -8.61
N THR A 36 25.60 3.72 -8.28
CA THR A 36 26.00 4.01 -6.90
C THR A 36 26.25 5.50 -6.77
N PHE A 37 25.74 6.09 -5.71
CA PHE A 37 25.94 7.50 -5.37
C PHE A 37 26.55 7.60 -3.99
N SER A 38 27.56 8.44 -3.80
CA SER A 38 28.05 8.76 -2.47
C SER A 38 26.97 9.52 -1.70
N TYR A 39 26.69 9.10 -0.47
CA TYR A 39 25.78 9.76 0.45
C TYR A 39 26.56 10.67 1.41
N ARG A 40 25.96 11.79 1.78
CA ARG A 40 26.39 12.68 2.84
C ARG A 40 25.16 13.16 3.60
N GLU A 41 25.31 13.53 4.84
CA GLU A 41 24.25 14.15 5.63
C GLU A 41 23.61 15.33 4.87
N GLY A 42 22.28 15.42 4.93
CA GLY A 42 21.50 16.41 4.19
C GLY A 42 21.17 16.01 2.73
N TYR A 43 21.62 14.85 2.25
CA TYR A 43 21.18 14.33 0.97
C TYR A 43 19.84 13.61 1.10
N SER A 44 19.05 13.61 0.05
CA SER A 44 17.78 12.91 -0.03
C SER A 44 17.66 12.08 -1.29
N LEU A 45 16.90 10.97 -1.19
CA LEU A 45 16.53 10.14 -2.31
C LEU A 45 15.11 10.47 -2.79
N ASN A 46 14.97 10.74 -4.09
CA ASN A 46 13.69 11.02 -4.72
C ASN A 46 13.44 10.03 -5.84
N ILE A 47 12.32 9.30 -5.78
CA ILE A 47 11.96 8.27 -6.75
C ILE A 47 10.61 8.63 -7.36
N GLU A 48 10.53 8.67 -8.68
CA GLU A 48 9.27 8.73 -9.43
C GLU A 48 9.12 7.47 -10.28
N GLY A 49 8.28 6.55 -9.80
CA GLY A 49 7.99 5.28 -10.46
C GLY A 49 6.70 5.32 -11.26
N GLU A 50 6.72 4.71 -12.43
CA GLU A 50 5.54 4.39 -13.21
C GLU A 50 5.52 2.89 -13.50
N ARG A 51 4.44 2.21 -13.11
CA ARG A 51 4.33 0.75 -13.15
C ARG A 51 5.55 0.08 -12.50
N ALA A 52 5.89 0.59 -11.30
CA ALA A 52 7.12 0.23 -10.64
C ALA A 52 6.89 -0.51 -9.33
N GLU A 53 7.72 -1.51 -9.09
CA GLU A 53 7.97 -2.10 -7.79
C GLU A 53 9.20 -1.42 -7.19
N VAL A 54 9.05 -0.73 -6.05
CA VAL A 54 10.14 0.01 -5.39
C VAL A 54 10.41 -0.64 -4.05
N ARG A 55 11.59 -1.24 -3.91
CA ARG A 55 12.07 -1.83 -2.66
C ARG A 55 13.21 -0.98 -2.12
N VAL A 56 13.07 -0.52 -0.87
CA VAL A 56 14.07 0.29 -0.17
C VAL A 56 14.46 -0.42 1.12
N GLU A 57 15.74 -0.75 1.23
CA GLU A 57 16.36 -1.33 2.42
C GLU A 57 17.53 -0.47 2.87
N THR A 58 17.96 -0.62 4.12
CA THR A 58 19.03 0.18 4.67
C THR A 58 20.33 -0.61 4.87
N TRP A 59 21.42 0.13 4.97
CA TRP A 59 22.75 -0.36 5.34
C TRP A 59 23.58 0.70 6.04
N SER A 60 24.72 0.30 6.59
CA SER A 60 25.64 1.20 7.31
C SER A 60 26.66 1.96 6.43
N LYS A 61 26.64 1.77 5.08
CA LYS A 61 27.62 2.41 4.20
C LYS A 61 27.15 3.79 3.78
N PRO A 62 28.06 4.80 3.65
CA PRO A 62 27.71 6.15 3.20
C PRO A 62 27.52 6.21 1.68
N GLU A 63 26.68 5.36 1.16
CA GLU A 63 26.40 5.21 -0.26
C GLU A 63 24.94 4.88 -0.49
N ILE A 64 24.39 5.28 -1.63
CA ILE A 64 23.09 4.85 -2.12
C ILE A 64 23.34 3.95 -3.34
N LYS A 65 23.00 2.67 -3.20
CA LYS A 65 23.09 1.68 -4.28
C LYS A 65 21.71 1.51 -4.90
N VAL A 66 21.66 1.60 -6.21
CA VAL A 66 20.42 1.52 -7.00
C VAL A 66 20.59 0.48 -8.10
N GLN A 67 19.66 -0.44 -8.15
CA GLN A 67 19.47 -1.34 -9.26
C GLN A 67 18.09 -1.10 -9.84
N ILE A 68 18.00 -0.82 -11.14
CA ILE A 68 16.74 -0.70 -11.86
C ILE A 68 16.68 -1.84 -12.88
N ILE A 69 15.59 -2.61 -12.87
CA ILE A 69 15.35 -3.69 -13.81
C ILE A 69 14.08 -3.36 -14.57
N PHE A 70 14.20 -3.12 -15.86
CA PHE A 70 13.05 -3.01 -16.77
C PHE A 70 12.71 -4.37 -17.32
N THR A 71 11.43 -4.67 -17.41
CA THR A 71 10.91 -5.94 -17.90
C THR A 71 9.81 -5.68 -18.91
N ALA A 72 9.88 -6.36 -20.05
CA ALA A 72 8.81 -6.46 -21.03
C ALA A 72 8.43 -7.92 -21.25
N LYS A 73 7.13 -8.23 -21.25
CA LYS A 73 6.60 -9.60 -21.45
C LYS A 73 5.63 -9.61 -22.63
N HIS A 74 5.92 -10.43 -23.62
CA HIS A 74 5.08 -10.63 -24.80
C HIS A 74 5.22 -12.06 -25.35
N SER A 75 4.27 -12.56 -26.13
CA SER A 75 4.37 -13.88 -26.78
C SER A 75 5.48 -13.95 -27.82
N LYS A 76 5.83 -12.80 -28.45
CA LYS A 76 6.93 -12.66 -29.41
C LYS A 76 8.07 -11.86 -28.75
N LYS A 77 9.28 -12.43 -28.77
CA LYS A 77 10.46 -11.82 -28.15
C LYS A 77 10.81 -10.48 -28.79
N GLU A 78 10.76 -10.39 -30.10
CA GLU A 78 11.09 -9.17 -30.87
C GLU A 78 10.16 -8.00 -30.48
N GLN A 79 8.88 -8.29 -30.21
CA GLN A 79 7.95 -7.26 -29.75
C GLN A 79 8.27 -6.80 -28.32
N ALA A 80 8.64 -7.75 -27.44
CA ALA A 80 9.07 -7.40 -26.09
C ALA A 80 10.34 -6.53 -26.10
N GLU A 81 11.32 -6.85 -26.94
CA GLU A 81 12.54 -6.05 -27.14
C GLU A 81 12.23 -4.64 -27.63
N LYS A 82 11.40 -4.51 -28.68
CA LYS A 82 10.99 -3.23 -29.24
C LYS A 82 10.23 -2.35 -28.24
N ASP A 83 9.34 -2.93 -27.44
CA ASP A 83 8.59 -2.19 -26.45
C ASP A 83 9.50 -1.79 -25.27
N LEU A 84 10.44 -2.67 -24.85
CA LEU A 84 11.39 -2.38 -23.78
C LEU A 84 12.28 -1.16 -24.11
N GLU A 85 12.62 -0.93 -25.37
CA GLU A 85 13.38 0.25 -25.79
C GLU A 85 12.66 1.57 -25.54
N LYS A 86 11.32 1.56 -25.44
CA LYS A 86 10.51 2.74 -25.11
C LYS A 86 10.53 3.07 -23.62
N MET A 87 11.02 2.19 -22.76
CA MET A 87 11.18 2.47 -21.34
C MET A 87 12.47 3.25 -21.11
N ARG A 88 12.33 4.48 -20.62
CA ARG A 88 13.41 5.42 -20.33
C ARG A 88 13.60 5.57 -18.83
N TYR A 89 14.77 6.07 -18.44
CA TYR A 89 15.06 6.40 -17.04
C TYR A 89 15.93 7.63 -16.94
N ILE A 90 15.82 8.28 -15.79
CA ILE A 90 16.70 9.33 -15.33
C ILE A 90 17.31 8.87 -14.01
N THR A 91 18.62 8.96 -13.89
CA THR A 91 19.38 8.77 -12.64
C THR A 91 20.34 9.94 -12.53
N ASN A 92 20.02 10.89 -11.69
CA ASN A 92 20.70 12.18 -11.63
C ASN A 92 20.97 12.58 -10.17
N LYS A 93 22.05 13.30 -9.95
CA LYS A 93 22.34 13.95 -8.67
C LYS A 93 22.39 15.46 -8.89
N GLU A 94 21.46 16.16 -8.29
CA GLU A 94 21.38 17.61 -8.33
C GLU A 94 21.52 18.16 -6.91
N LYS A 95 22.63 18.91 -6.65
CA LYS A 95 22.94 19.43 -5.32
C LYS A 95 22.95 18.29 -4.27
N ASN A 96 21.96 18.29 -3.38
CA ASN A 96 21.78 17.31 -2.31
C ASN A 96 20.65 16.30 -2.59
N LYS A 97 20.12 16.23 -3.82
CA LYS A 97 19.05 15.31 -4.20
C LYS A 97 19.56 14.28 -5.20
N ILE A 98 19.32 13.02 -4.90
CA ILE A 98 19.49 11.92 -5.85
C ILE A 98 18.11 11.62 -6.41
N TYR A 99 17.97 11.78 -7.73
CA TYR A 99 16.70 11.69 -8.42
C TYR A 99 16.69 10.47 -9.34
N LEU A 100 15.71 9.62 -9.17
CA LEU A 100 15.48 8.42 -9.95
C LEU A 100 14.08 8.51 -10.55
N ARG A 101 13.98 8.25 -11.87
CA ARG A 101 12.68 8.24 -12.54
C ARG A 101 12.69 7.22 -13.67
N ASN A 102 11.60 6.48 -13.84
CA ASN A 102 11.31 5.79 -15.10
C ASN A 102 10.04 6.36 -15.73
N TYR A 103 10.00 6.31 -17.06
CA TYR A 103 8.85 6.75 -17.84
C TYR A 103 8.80 6.04 -19.19
N LEU A 104 7.64 6.04 -19.81
CA LEU A 104 7.44 5.50 -21.14
C LEU A 104 7.54 6.63 -22.17
N ASP A 105 8.46 6.49 -23.11
CA ASP A 105 8.67 7.40 -24.24
C ASP A 105 7.88 6.86 -25.45
N VAL A 106 6.59 7.22 -25.51
CA VAL A 106 5.67 6.80 -26.56
C VAL A 106 5.24 8.04 -27.33
N PRO A 107 5.80 8.30 -28.53
CA PRO A 107 5.41 9.44 -29.37
C PRO A 107 3.91 9.41 -29.71
N GLU A 108 3.30 10.57 -29.84
CA GLU A 108 1.92 10.69 -30.32
C GLU A 108 1.76 10.03 -31.70
N GLY A 109 0.70 9.23 -31.86
CA GLY A 109 0.43 8.48 -33.11
C GLY A 109 1.25 7.21 -33.29
N SER A 110 2.12 6.83 -32.34
CA SER A 110 2.81 5.56 -32.38
C SER A 110 1.89 4.40 -32.01
N THR A 111 2.23 3.19 -32.47
CA THR A 111 1.51 1.95 -32.11
C THR A 111 1.51 1.76 -30.59
N GLU A 112 0.36 1.42 -30.03
CA GLU A 112 0.24 1.08 -28.60
C GLU A 112 1.24 -0.01 -28.18
N LEU A 113 1.69 0.08 -26.94
CA LEU A 113 2.54 -0.95 -26.33
C LEU A 113 1.77 -2.25 -26.25
N GLN A 114 2.32 -3.32 -26.82
CA GLN A 114 1.70 -4.64 -26.81
C GLN A 114 2.22 -5.53 -25.67
N SER A 115 3.36 -5.16 -25.08
CA SER A 115 4.00 -5.90 -24.00
C SER A 115 3.52 -5.43 -22.63
N LEU A 116 3.46 -6.36 -21.68
CA LEU A 116 3.32 -6.01 -20.26
C LEU A 116 4.66 -5.45 -19.77
N MET A 117 4.64 -4.16 -19.43
CA MET A 117 5.83 -3.41 -19.02
C MET A 117 5.85 -3.20 -17.51
N ALA A 118 7.01 -3.39 -16.88
CA ALA A 118 7.24 -3.11 -15.47
C ALA A 118 8.67 -2.62 -15.20
N ALA A 119 8.84 -1.82 -14.16
CA ALA A 119 10.12 -1.46 -13.59
C ALA A 119 10.24 -2.06 -12.17
N THR A 120 11.43 -2.52 -11.79
CA THR A 120 11.74 -2.90 -10.42
C THR A 120 12.95 -2.10 -9.97
N TYR A 121 12.79 -1.38 -8.86
CA TYR A 121 13.86 -0.69 -8.18
C TYR A 121 14.25 -1.50 -6.93
N VAL A 122 15.50 -1.88 -6.84
CA VAL A 122 16.11 -2.44 -5.62
C VAL A 122 17.14 -1.44 -5.14
N ILE A 123 16.86 -0.80 -4.00
CA ILE A 123 17.61 0.35 -3.52
C ILE A 123 18.06 0.08 -2.10
N THR A 124 19.36 0.31 -1.86
CA THR A 124 19.93 0.23 -0.51
C THR A 124 20.52 1.58 -0.14
N ILE A 125 20.12 2.13 1.00
CA ILE A 125 20.46 3.49 1.45
C ILE A 125 20.93 3.50 2.90
N PRO A 126 21.64 4.54 3.38
CA PRO A 126 21.82 4.78 4.80
C PRO A 126 20.47 5.01 5.50
N GLU A 127 20.33 4.52 6.73
CA GLU A 127 19.07 4.59 7.49
C GLU A 127 18.56 6.02 7.72
N GLU A 128 19.48 7.00 7.78
CA GLU A 128 19.18 8.41 7.97
C GLU A 128 18.81 9.16 6.67
N CYS A 129 18.78 8.48 5.53
CA CYS A 129 18.53 9.13 4.25
C CYS A 129 17.05 9.50 4.08
N PRO A 130 16.67 10.79 4.06
CA PRO A 130 15.32 11.21 3.75
C PRO A 130 14.87 10.71 2.38
N THR A 131 13.71 10.08 2.34
CA THR A 131 13.24 9.38 1.14
C THR A 131 11.86 9.87 0.72
N TYR A 132 11.73 10.27 -0.55
CA TYR A 132 10.47 10.59 -1.20
C TYR A 132 10.20 9.60 -2.32
N ILE A 133 9.02 8.98 -2.34
CA ILE A 133 8.59 8.06 -3.39
C ILE A 133 7.23 8.50 -3.92
N LYS A 134 7.17 8.77 -5.22
CA LYS A 134 5.95 8.89 -5.98
C LYS A 134 5.84 7.69 -6.89
N ASN A 135 4.77 6.91 -6.78
CA ASN A 135 4.58 5.71 -7.59
C ASN A 135 3.13 5.56 -8.07
N ASN A 136 2.99 5.32 -9.37
CA ASN A 136 1.71 5.01 -9.98
C ASN A 136 1.74 3.58 -10.53
N TYR A 137 0.77 2.77 -10.11
CA TYR A 137 0.61 1.35 -10.49
C TYR A 137 1.79 0.47 -10.09
N GLY A 138 1.76 -0.09 -8.88
CA GLY A 138 2.80 -1.03 -8.47
C GLY A 138 2.84 -1.35 -6.98
N LEU A 139 4.04 -1.46 -6.46
CA LEU A 139 4.32 -1.80 -5.07
C LEU A 139 5.41 -0.87 -4.52
N ILE A 140 5.26 -0.46 -3.27
CA ILE A 140 6.35 0.13 -2.47
C ILE A 140 6.56 -0.78 -1.27
N ASP A 141 7.82 -1.15 -1.01
CA ASP A 141 8.24 -1.90 0.16
C ASP A 141 9.47 -1.19 0.75
N ALA A 142 9.34 -0.62 1.96
CA ALA A 142 10.42 0.13 2.61
C ALA A 142 10.61 -0.35 4.04
N LYS A 143 11.90 -0.55 4.44
CA LYS A 143 12.25 -1.13 5.72
C LYS A 143 13.40 -0.41 6.41
N ASP A 144 13.33 -0.39 7.75
CA ASP A 144 14.41 0.00 8.66
C ASP A 144 14.93 1.44 8.46
N LEU A 145 14.05 2.38 8.09
CA LEU A 145 14.40 3.79 7.90
C LEU A 145 14.33 4.55 9.22
N MET A 146 15.36 5.32 9.53
CA MET A 146 15.44 6.23 10.68
C MET A 146 15.44 7.69 10.21
N SER A 147 14.56 8.05 9.31
CA SER A 147 14.49 9.38 8.70
C SER A 147 13.09 9.68 8.18
N SER A 148 12.91 10.86 7.58
CA SER A 148 11.63 11.22 6.99
C SER A 148 11.32 10.35 5.75
N LEU A 149 10.09 9.87 5.70
CA LEU A 149 9.55 9.13 4.55
C LEU A 149 8.30 9.82 4.02
N LYS A 150 8.33 10.23 2.76
CA LYS A 150 7.16 10.78 2.09
C LYS A 150 6.73 9.93 0.91
N LEU A 151 5.48 9.49 0.91
CA LEU A 151 4.89 8.68 -0.13
C LEU A 151 3.72 9.41 -0.80
N ASN A 152 3.69 9.40 -2.12
CA ASN A 152 2.56 9.86 -2.93
C ASN A 152 2.23 8.79 -3.96
N THR A 153 1.14 8.06 -3.76
CA THR A 153 0.88 6.85 -4.53
C THR A 153 -0.53 6.80 -5.08
N ARG A 154 -0.65 6.16 -6.23
CA ARG A 154 -1.93 5.87 -6.84
C ARG A 154 -1.90 4.48 -7.47
N PHE A 155 -2.93 3.66 -7.20
CA PHE A 155 -2.99 2.26 -7.65
C PHE A 155 -1.75 1.44 -7.25
N SER A 156 -1.19 1.71 -6.06
CA SER A 156 0.01 1.04 -5.58
C SER A 156 -0.20 0.52 -4.16
N ARG A 157 0.20 -0.72 -3.91
CA ARG A 157 0.24 -1.26 -2.56
C ARG A 157 1.49 -0.76 -1.83
N ILE A 158 1.36 -0.54 -0.54
CA ILE A 158 2.43 -0.02 0.31
C ILE A 158 2.67 -0.99 1.46
N GLY A 159 3.90 -1.47 1.61
CA GLY A 159 4.43 -2.20 2.76
C GLY A 159 5.50 -1.38 3.47
N LEU A 160 5.34 -1.13 4.77
CA LEU A 160 6.32 -0.41 5.59
C LEU A 160 6.64 -1.24 6.83
N GLU A 161 7.91 -1.31 7.20
CA GLU A 161 8.37 -2.06 8.37
C GLU A 161 9.49 -1.29 9.07
N ASN A 162 9.37 -1.09 10.41
CA ASN A 162 10.40 -0.45 11.25
C ASN A 162 10.81 0.93 10.75
N ILE A 163 9.85 1.86 10.56
CA ILE A 163 10.16 3.23 10.12
C ILE A 163 10.02 4.19 11.31
N ILE A 164 11.07 4.95 11.56
CA ILE A 164 11.11 5.94 12.66
C ILE A 164 11.37 7.32 12.08
N GLY A 165 10.48 8.28 12.33
CA GLY A 165 10.64 9.69 11.92
C GLY A 165 9.35 10.38 11.54
N ASP A 166 9.46 11.38 10.67
CA ASP A 166 8.30 12.07 10.10
C ASP A 166 7.82 11.34 8.84
N ILE A 167 6.63 10.75 8.91
CA ILE A 167 6.08 9.91 7.85
C ILE A 167 4.83 10.59 7.27
N ASP A 168 4.85 10.90 5.97
CA ASP A 168 3.73 11.53 5.24
C ASP A 168 3.30 10.63 4.08
N ILE A 169 2.11 10.03 4.19
CA ILE A 169 1.58 9.08 3.20
C ILE A 169 0.32 9.66 2.59
N ASN A 170 0.33 9.84 1.27
CA ASN A 170 -0.85 10.14 0.48
C ASN A 170 -1.07 8.99 -0.52
N THR A 171 -2.14 8.23 -0.34
CA THR A 171 -2.44 7.06 -1.18
C THR A 171 -3.86 7.07 -1.70
N SER A 172 -4.05 6.54 -2.91
CA SER A 172 -5.37 6.34 -3.49
C SER A 172 -5.41 5.03 -4.28
N PHE A 173 -6.48 4.24 -4.09
CA PHE A 173 -6.72 2.99 -4.82
C PHE A 173 -5.61 1.93 -4.63
N GLY A 174 -5.07 1.83 -3.43
CA GLY A 174 -4.05 0.83 -3.11
C GLY A 174 -3.89 0.70 -1.59
N ASP A 175 -3.71 -0.51 -1.12
CA ASP A 175 -3.71 -0.80 0.31
C ASP A 175 -2.40 -0.42 0.98
N LEU A 176 -2.50 -0.01 2.25
CA LEU A 176 -1.37 0.27 3.13
C LEU A 176 -1.32 -0.79 4.23
N PHE A 177 -0.21 -1.49 4.26
CA PHE A 177 0.19 -2.31 5.40
C PHE A 177 1.45 -1.71 6.03
N ALA A 178 1.41 -1.46 7.33
CA ALA A 178 2.59 -0.98 8.04
C ALA A 178 2.73 -1.65 9.40
N ASP A 179 3.96 -1.97 9.76
CA ASP A 179 4.33 -2.58 11.03
C ASP A 179 5.44 -1.77 11.70
N ASN A 180 5.25 -1.45 12.99
CA ASN A 180 6.22 -0.73 13.81
C ASN A 180 6.65 0.62 13.23
N LEU A 181 5.67 1.52 13.03
CA LEU A 181 5.94 2.94 12.73
C LEU A 181 6.01 3.73 14.04
N ASP A 182 7.03 4.62 14.16
CA ASP A 182 7.21 5.52 15.30
C ASP A 182 7.57 6.93 14.83
N GLY A 183 7.07 7.93 15.54
CA GLY A 183 7.32 9.35 15.26
C GLY A 183 6.04 10.14 15.00
N ASN A 184 6.04 11.00 13.99
CA ASN A 184 4.87 11.76 13.56
C ASN A 184 4.36 11.22 12.22
N ILE A 185 3.25 10.52 12.26
CA ILE A 185 2.70 9.80 11.11
C ILE A 185 1.44 10.51 10.61
N LYS A 186 1.48 11.00 9.38
CA LYS A 186 0.35 11.58 8.69
C LYS A 186 -0.07 10.69 7.51
N ILE A 187 -1.34 10.31 7.45
CA ILE A 187 -1.88 9.48 6.39
C ILE A 187 -3.13 10.12 5.81
N VAL A 188 -3.13 10.33 4.51
CA VAL A 188 -4.32 10.67 3.74
C VAL A 188 -4.60 9.54 2.76
N SER A 189 -5.76 8.91 2.88
CA SER A 189 -6.11 7.76 2.04
C SER A 189 -7.49 7.89 1.41
N ARG A 190 -7.60 7.37 0.19
CA ARG A 190 -8.87 7.32 -0.51
C ARG A 190 -9.03 6.00 -1.24
N ARG A 191 -10.12 5.27 -0.94
CA ARG A 191 -10.41 3.95 -1.51
C ARG A 191 -9.25 2.97 -1.32
N SER A 192 -8.80 2.87 -0.08
CA SER A 192 -7.65 2.06 0.32
C SER A 192 -7.91 1.44 1.68
N ASP A 193 -7.64 0.17 1.82
CA ASP A 193 -7.64 -0.47 3.12
C ASP A 193 -6.32 -0.16 3.85
N ILE A 194 -6.41 0.10 5.15
CA ILE A 194 -5.25 0.42 5.99
C ILE A 194 -5.15 -0.60 7.11
N THR A 195 -3.97 -1.17 7.28
CA THR A 195 -3.61 -1.99 8.42
C THR A 195 -2.32 -1.48 9.05
N LEU A 196 -2.41 -0.97 10.27
CA LEU A 196 -1.25 -0.52 11.05
C LEU A 196 -1.07 -1.42 12.27
N LYS A 197 0.12 -2.02 12.42
CA LYS A 197 0.46 -2.88 13.55
C LYS A 197 1.54 -2.24 14.42
N HIS A 198 1.58 -2.62 15.70
CA HIS A 198 2.57 -2.16 16.68
C HIS A 198 2.75 -0.63 16.67
N MET A 199 1.63 0.08 16.66
CA MET A 199 1.60 1.55 16.51
C MET A 199 2.28 2.24 17.70
N ARG A 200 3.19 3.17 17.38
CA ARG A 200 3.95 3.99 18.32
C ARG A 200 3.91 5.46 17.87
N GLY A 201 4.17 6.40 18.79
CA GLY A 201 4.23 7.82 18.41
C GLY A 201 2.86 8.46 18.19
N ARG A 202 2.75 9.36 17.23
CA ARG A 202 1.56 10.17 16.94
C ARG A 202 1.04 9.92 15.54
N TYR A 203 -0.28 9.77 15.41
CA TYR A 203 -0.95 9.52 14.13
C TYR A 203 -2.02 10.57 13.87
N ASP A 204 -2.03 11.14 12.67
CA ASP A 204 -3.11 11.97 12.12
C ASP A 204 -3.55 11.37 10.77
N ILE A 205 -4.75 10.79 10.75
CA ILE A 205 -5.25 9.99 9.63
C ILE A 205 -6.55 10.59 9.11
N ASP A 206 -6.61 10.84 7.80
CA ASP A 206 -7.82 11.18 7.06
C ASP A 206 -8.08 10.10 6.00
N ALA A 207 -9.16 9.33 6.19
CA ALA A 207 -9.43 8.16 5.36
C ALA A 207 -10.85 8.19 4.78
N GLN A 208 -10.97 7.86 3.51
CA GLN A 208 -12.25 7.77 2.82
C GLN A 208 -12.39 6.47 2.04
N TYR A 209 -13.49 5.74 2.27
CA TYR A 209 -13.84 4.49 1.59
C TYR A 209 -12.80 3.38 1.79
N GLY A 210 -12.75 2.79 2.98
CA GLY A 210 -11.84 1.68 3.28
C GLY A 210 -12.20 0.92 4.56
N ILE A 211 -11.50 -0.18 4.76
CA ILE A 211 -11.48 -0.95 6.01
C ILE A 211 -10.19 -0.59 6.73
N LEU A 212 -10.33 -0.06 7.96
CA LEU A 212 -9.22 0.49 8.72
C LEU A 212 -8.97 -0.37 9.96
N ASN A 213 -7.83 -1.06 10.00
CA ASN A 213 -7.42 -1.95 11.09
C ASN A 213 -6.22 -1.37 11.83
N PHE A 214 -6.37 -1.06 13.10
CA PHE A 214 -5.35 -0.43 13.92
C PHE A 214 -5.04 -1.30 15.14
N PHE A 215 -3.83 -1.85 15.20
CA PHE A 215 -3.34 -2.65 16.31
C PHE A 215 -2.53 -1.76 17.26
N ALA A 216 -3.26 -1.09 18.14
CA ALA A 216 -2.70 -0.09 19.05
C ALA A 216 -1.95 -0.74 20.23
N THR A 217 -0.78 -0.20 20.57
CA THR A 217 -0.01 -0.55 21.77
C THR A 217 -0.02 0.60 22.77
N GLU A 218 0.38 0.37 24.03
CA GLU A 218 0.52 1.42 25.03
C GLU A 218 1.64 2.43 24.73
N GLN A 219 2.46 2.19 23.72
CA GLN A 219 3.48 3.11 23.22
C GLN A 219 2.94 4.13 22.22
N LEU A 220 1.69 3.98 21.79
CA LEU A 220 0.95 5.03 21.09
C LEU A 220 0.87 6.28 22.01
N ARG A 221 1.06 7.48 21.45
CA ARG A 221 0.91 8.73 22.22
C ARG A 221 -0.41 9.41 21.93
N ASP A 222 -0.63 9.74 20.67
CA ASP A 222 -1.86 10.36 20.18
C ASP A 222 -2.31 9.70 18.90
N PHE A 223 -3.61 9.45 18.78
CA PHE A 223 -4.22 8.91 17.59
C PHE A 223 -5.45 9.75 17.21
N ASN A 224 -5.36 10.46 16.10
CA ASN A 224 -6.43 11.25 15.52
C ASN A 224 -6.86 10.63 14.20
N LEU A 225 -8.13 10.27 14.08
CA LEU A 225 -8.71 9.70 12.87
C LEU A 225 -9.96 10.45 12.47
N ARG A 226 -10.00 10.89 11.21
CA ARG A 226 -11.22 11.25 10.50
C ARG A 226 -11.49 10.19 9.44
N ALA A 227 -12.66 9.58 9.49
CA ALA A 227 -13.04 8.53 8.54
C ALA A 227 -14.41 8.84 7.93
N ASP A 228 -14.52 8.78 6.62
CA ASP A 228 -15.78 8.89 5.89
C ASP A 228 -16.05 7.62 5.11
N LYS A 229 -17.25 7.05 5.25
CA LYS A 229 -17.68 5.80 4.58
C LYS A 229 -16.67 4.66 4.75
N SER A 230 -16.18 4.50 5.98
CA SER A 230 -15.13 3.55 6.33
C SER A 230 -15.47 2.84 7.64
N ASN A 231 -15.21 1.55 7.71
CA ASN A 231 -15.32 0.78 8.95
C ASN A 231 -13.97 0.77 9.67
N VAL A 232 -14.00 1.02 10.97
CA VAL A 232 -12.80 1.19 11.81
C VAL A 232 -12.76 0.13 12.89
N PHE A 233 -11.63 -0.58 12.98
CA PHE A 233 -11.36 -1.60 13.97
C PHE A 233 -10.12 -1.23 14.78
N ILE A 234 -10.31 -1.03 16.09
CA ILE A 234 -9.21 -0.80 17.04
C ILE A 234 -8.95 -2.10 17.79
N HIS A 235 -7.88 -2.77 17.43
CA HIS A 235 -7.43 -3.99 18.08
C HIS A 235 -6.45 -3.65 19.20
N THR A 236 -6.80 -4.03 20.44
CA THR A 236 -5.93 -3.84 21.59
C THR A 236 -6.28 -4.85 22.69
N LEU A 237 -5.25 -5.37 23.37
CA LEU A 237 -5.41 -6.30 24.49
C LEU A 237 -5.87 -5.57 25.77
N GLN A 238 -5.65 -4.27 25.86
CA GLN A 238 -5.96 -3.46 27.04
C GLN A 238 -6.73 -2.19 26.65
N PRO A 239 -7.99 -2.31 26.23
CA PRO A 239 -8.76 -1.14 25.79
C PRO A 239 -8.94 -0.08 26.88
N GLY A 240 -8.93 -0.47 28.16
CA GLY A 240 -8.97 0.45 29.30
C GLY A 240 -7.69 1.24 29.55
N ALA A 241 -6.60 1.01 28.80
CA ALA A 241 -5.37 1.77 28.91
C ALA A 241 -5.41 3.12 28.18
N PHE A 242 -6.37 3.32 27.27
CA PHE A 242 -6.48 4.48 26.39
C PHE A 242 -7.58 5.45 26.84
N SER A 243 -7.38 6.73 26.59
CA SER A 243 -8.47 7.72 26.64
C SER A 243 -9.17 7.76 25.27
N TYR A 244 -10.48 7.80 25.28
CA TYR A 244 -11.28 7.85 24.06
C TYR A 244 -12.15 9.10 23.99
N ASN A 245 -12.12 9.75 22.82
CA ASN A 245 -13.04 10.80 22.42
C ASN A 245 -13.57 10.46 21.02
N LEU A 246 -14.74 9.83 20.98
CA LEU A 246 -15.28 9.22 19.77
C LEU A 246 -16.54 9.95 19.33
N SER A 247 -16.67 10.22 18.05
CA SER A 247 -17.88 10.76 17.41
C SER A 247 -18.22 9.90 16.19
N VAL A 248 -19.34 9.22 16.22
CA VAL A 248 -19.81 8.38 15.11
C VAL A 248 -21.17 8.88 14.64
N GLN A 249 -21.23 9.29 13.39
CA GLN A 249 -22.44 9.74 12.71
C GLN A 249 -22.90 8.69 11.70
N ASN A 250 -24.19 8.32 11.80
CA ASN A 250 -24.82 7.32 10.91
C ASN A 250 -24.06 5.98 10.87
N GLY A 251 -23.67 5.48 12.06
CA GLY A 251 -22.96 4.22 12.22
C GLY A 251 -23.20 3.59 13.60
N ARG A 252 -22.68 2.39 13.78
CA ARG A 252 -22.70 1.67 15.06
C ARG A 252 -21.36 1.82 15.75
N VAL A 253 -21.42 1.73 17.10
CA VAL A 253 -20.20 1.64 17.91
C VAL A 253 -20.32 0.38 18.76
N ASP A 254 -19.33 -0.47 18.66
CA ASP A 254 -19.21 -1.70 19.44
C ASP A 254 -17.92 -1.65 20.27
N TYR A 255 -18.04 -1.85 21.57
CA TYR A 255 -16.93 -1.77 22.53
C TYR A 255 -17.14 -2.75 23.69
N PRO A 256 -16.06 -3.13 24.41
CA PRO A 256 -16.16 -4.03 25.56
C PRO A 256 -17.05 -3.47 26.70
N ASN A 257 -17.96 -4.28 27.20
CA ASN A 257 -18.93 -3.89 28.24
C ASN A 257 -18.27 -3.50 29.58
N GLU A 258 -17.05 -3.95 29.83
CA GLU A 258 -16.27 -3.66 31.03
C GLU A 258 -15.86 -2.19 31.12
N LEU A 259 -15.80 -1.51 29.96
CA LEU A 259 -15.47 -0.10 29.89
C LEU A 259 -16.72 0.75 30.14
N LYS A 260 -16.72 1.49 31.25
CA LYS A 260 -17.81 2.41 31.58
C LYS A 260 -17.71 3.69 30.73
N PHE A 261 -18.03 3.59 29.46
CA PHE A 261 -18.10 4.76 28.56
C PHE A 261 -19.28 5.68 28.96
N LYS A 262 -19.03 7.00 28.82
CA LYS A 262 -20.11 7.98 28.85
C LYS A 262 -20.62 8.14 27.41
N LEU A 263 -21.86 7.73 27.17
CA LEU A 263 -22.53 7.82 25.88
C LEU A 263 -23.50 8.99 25.85
N LEU A 264 -23.40 9.85 24.86
CA LEU A 264 -24.39 10.84 24.47
C LEU A 264 -24.89 10.50 23.06
N ASP A 265 -26.14 10.02 22.98
CA ASP A 265 -26.81 9.69 21.71
C ASP A 265 -27.73 10.84 21.29
N MET A 266 -27.33 11.58 20.25
CA MET A 266 -28.09 12.68 19.67
C MET A 266 -28.94 12.15 18.51
N LYS A 267 -30.10 11.60 18.80
CA LYS A 267 -31.01 10.92 17.86
C LYS A 267 -31.37 11.78 16.64
N ASP A 268 -31.57 13.08 16.83
CA ASP A 268 -31.98 14.00 15.75
C ASP A 268 -30.89 14.17 14.67
N THR A 269 -29.63 14.03 15.03
CA THR A 269 -28.48 14.19 14.12
C THR A 269 -27.83 12.87 13.74
N GLY A 270 -28.26 11.75 14.32
CA GLY A 270 -27.64 10.43 14.18
C GLY A 270 -26.21 10.35 14.73
N ILE A 271 -25.82 11.30 15.61
CA ILE A 271 -24.45 11.37 16.16
C ILE A 271 -24.42 10.69 17.54
N LYS A 272 -23.48 9.77 17.72
CA LYS A 272 -23.14 9.17 19.00
C LYS A 272 -21.78 9.70 19.43
N LYS A 273 -21.73 10.38 20.58
CA LYS A 273 -20.50 10.82 21.22
C LYS A 273 -20.18 9.92 22.40
N ILE A 274 -18.96 9.40 22.43
CA ILE A 274 -18.52 8.45 23.45
C ILE A 274 -17.22 8.95 24.03
N THR A 275 -17.15 9.04 25.35
CA THR A 275 -15.92 9.45 26.04
C THR A 275 -15.59 8.46 27.15
N PHE A 276 -14.29 8.22 27.29
CA PHE A 276 -13.73 7.41 28.37
C PHE A 276 -12.36 7.97 28.75
N LYS A 277 -12.07 7.97 30.03
CA LYS A 277 -10.78 8.38 30.58
C LYS A 277 -10.33 7.33 31.59
N PRO A 278 -9.12 6.72 31.39
CA PRO A 278 -8.58 5.79 32.37
C PRO A 278 -8.20 6.49 33.67
N ASN A 279 -8.22 5.74 34.76
CA ASN A 279 -7.74 6.24 36.07
C ASN A 279 -6.22 6.01 36.19
N LYS A 280 -5.45 6.64 35.30
CA LYS A 280 -3.97 6.61 35.24
C LYS A 280 -3.47 8.02 35.02
N GLU A 281 -2.23 8.31 35.40
CA GLU A 281 -1.61 9.61 35.18
C GLU A 281 -1.27 9.83 33.71
N TYR A 282 -0.74 8.79 33.03
CA TYR A 282 -0.37 8.84 31.62
C TYR A 282 -1.16 7.77 30.84
N TYR A 283 -1.68 8.17 29.70
CA TYR A 283 -2.43 7.31 28.79
C TYR A 283 -2.41 7.87 27.38
N PRO A 284 -2.42 7.01 26.36
CA PRO A 284 -2.59 7.44 24.97
C PRO A 284 -3.97 8.05 24.72
N ASN A 285 -4.03 9.09 23.90
CA ASN A 285 -5.29 9.70 23.49
C ASN A 285 -5.74 9.14 22.14
N VAL A 286 -6.98 8.70 22.08
CA VAL A 286 -7.62 8.19 20.87
C VAL A 286 -8.82 9.07 20.55
N THR A 287 -8.70 9.89 19.51
CA THR A 287 -9.76 10.77 19.00
C THR A 287 -10.19 10.27 17.63
N ILE A 288 -11.46 9.88 17.48
CA ILE A 288 -12.01 9.33 16.24
C ILE A 288 -13.30 10.04 15.88
N SER A 289 -13.38 10.47 14.62
CA SER A 289 -14.61 10.99 14.01
C SER A 289 -14.95 10.18 12.78
N ILE A 290 -16.11 9.53 12.76
CA ILE A 290 -16.58 8.71 11.65
C ILE A 290 -17.90 9.27 11.12
N THR A 291 -18.01 9.36 9.81
CA THR A 291 -19.26 9.65 9.10
C THR A 291 -19.57 8.51 8.14
N PHE A 292 -20.74 7.88 8.29
CA PHE A 292 -21.17 6.69 7.52
C PHE A 292 -20.20 5.52 7.61
N GLY A 293 -20.05 4.95 8.81
CA GLY A 293 -19.22 3.76 9.06
C GLY A 293 -19.33 3.30 10.49
N ASP A 294 -18.96 2.06 10.74
CA ASP A 294 -19.02 1.42 12.04
C ASP A 294 -17.64 1.48 12.74
N LEU A 295 -17.66 1.60 14.07
CA LEU A 295 -16.49 1.56 14.94
C LEU A 295 -16.54 0.35 15.86
N PHE A 296 -15.45 -0.42 15.89
CA PHE A 296 -15.27 -1.58 16.75
C PHE A 296 -13.99 -1.41 17.57
N ILE A 297 -14.09 -1.57 18.90
CA ILE A 297 -12.97 -1.43 19.84
C ILE A 297 -12.77 -2.74 20.59
N GLY A 298 -11.52 -3.19 20.73
CA GLY A 298 -11.15 -4.37 21.52
C GLY A 298 -11.43 -5.71 20.85
N LYS A 299 -11.43 -5.74 19.51
CA LYS A 299 -11.60 -6.99 18.74
C LYS A 299 -10.28 -7.48 18.16
#